data_72ca98b19f6e6e0e3d5d672e93058af7
#
_entry.id   72ca98b19f6e6e0e3d5d672e93058af7
#
_cell.length_a   1.000
_cell.length_b   1.000
_cell.length_c   1.000
_cell.angle_alpha   90.00
_cell.angle_beta   90.00
_cell.angle_gamma   90.00
#
_symmetry.space_group_name_H-M   'P 1'
#
loop_
_entity.id
_entity.type
_entity.pdbx_description
1 polymer ?
#
loop_
_entity_poly.entity_id
_entity_poly.type
_entity_poly.pdbx_seq_one_letter_code
_entity_poly.pdbx_strand_id
1 'polypeptide(L)'
;MLDMQRALDLKALAATCPLTAGDYKTARYALPVADGAVSLELVAPQGTGHVDAGNEDVFLFVLDGQFSINGTGMTEGQGSKVSAGTAFDWSATPGTRLFAMEVTEAEKGEPGVVVIDPAAVMSPSNPPPAEYLTGPKPECQSAPAWRSCKGQFYGGTWSATPYYRKKVPYVHDEFMYLLEGCVSFVNEAGEKQTFKAGDAFLICRGASCSWESLEVVKKVYVIFRPTEP
;
A
#
# COMPACT_ATOMS: atom_id res chain seq x y z
N MET A 1 15.58 14.59 -5.27
CA MET A 1 15.48 13.12 -5.46
C MET A 1 14.82 12.55 -4.22
N LEU A 2 13.81 11.69 -4.36
CA LEU A 2 13.17 11.04 -3.22
C LEU A 2 14.17 10.10 -2.53
N ASP A 3 14.20 10.14 -1.21
CA ASP A 3 15.03 9.24 -0.41
C ASP A 3 14.27 7.94 -0.15
N MET A 4 14.55 6.91 -0.94
CA MET A 4 13.91 5.60 -0.86
C MET A 4 14.35 4.76 0.36
N GLN A 5 15.32 5.24 1.14
CA GLN A 5 15.74 4.62 2.41
C GLN A 5 14.85 5.04 3.59
N ARG A 6 13.87 5.90 3.33
CA ARG A 6 12.88 6.38 4.31
C ARG A 6 11.49 5.84 3.96
N ALA A 7 10.60 5.84 4.96
CA ALA A 7 9.19 5.70 4.68
C ALA A 7 8.70 6.94 3.92
N LEU A 8 8.05 6.75 2.79
CA LEU A 8 7.52 7.84 1.97
C LEU A 8 6.10 8.19 2.44
N ASP A 9 5.89 9.40 2.93
CA ASP A 9 4.56 9.93 3.21
C ASP A 9 3.83 10.21 1.89
N LEU A 10 2.88 9.36 1.55
CA LEU A 10 2.18 9.42 0.26
C LEU A 10 1.22 10.60 0.15
N LYS A 11 0.61 11.03 1.26
CA LYS A 11 -0.26 12.23 1.26
C LYS A 11 0.55 13.50 1.05
N ALA A 12 1.68 13.65 1.75
CA ALA A 12 2.57 14.78 1.57
C ALA A 12 3.16 14.81 0.16
N LEU A 13 3.54 13.67 -0.40
CA LEU A 13 4.00 13.55 -1.78
C LEU A 13 2.91 13.93 -2.78
N ALA A 14 1.69 13.43 -2.62
CA ALA A 14 0.57 13.74 -3.51
C ALA A 14 0.20 15.22 -3.51
N ALA A 15 0.43 15.92 -2.37
CA ALA A 15 0.19 17.36 -2.26
C ALA A 15 1.31 18.22 -2.91
N THR A 16 2.54 17.68 -3.05
CA THR A 16 3.71 18.46 -3.46
C THR A 16 4.29 18.06 -4.80
N CYS A 17 4.01 16.85 -5.31
CA CYS A 17 4.50 16.41 -6.62
C CYS A 17 3.83 17.18 -7.77
N PRO A 18 4.53 17.34 -8.93
CA PRO A 18 4.00 18.04 -10.08
C PRO A 18 2.99 17.18 -10.86
N LEU A 19 1.86 16.86 -10.21
CA LEU A 19 0.83 15.98 -10.75
C LEU A 19 -0.37 16.81 -11.22
N THR A 20 -0.63 16.79 -12.52
CA THR A 20 -1.78 17.47 -13.14
C THR A 20 -2.97 16.52 -13.21
N ALA A 21 -4.15 17.00 -12.78
CA ALA A 21 -5.38 16.23 -12.86
C ALA A 21 -5.80 15.99 -14.32
N GLY A 22 -6.33 14.80 -14.60
CA GLY A 22 -6.74 14.42 -15.96
C GLY A 22 -7.26 12.98 -16.05
N ASP A 23 -7.05 12.36 -17.20
CA ASP A 23 -7.43 10.96 -17.41
C ASP A 23 -6.62 10.01 -16.52
N TYR A 24 -7.25 8.95 -16.02
CA TYR A 24 -6.66 7.95 -15.12
C TYR A 24 -5.35 7.34 -15.67
N LYS A 25 -5.26 7.12 -17.00
CA LYS A 25 -4.08 6.50 -17.61
C LYS A 25 -2.90 7.46 -17.77
N THR A 26 -3.14 8.77 -17.80
CA THR A 26 -2.11 9.77 -18.12
C THR A 26 -1.78 10.73 -16.97
N ALA A 27 -2.71 10.95 -16.04
CA ALA A 27 -2.51 11.83 -14.88
C ALA A 27 -1.72 11.11 -13.78
N ARG A 28 -0.46 10.71 -14.06
CA ARG A 28 0.37 9.86 -13.22
C ARG A 28 1.73 10.47 -12.93
N TYR A 29 2.24 10.20 -11.72
CA TYR A 29 3.58 10.55 -11.28
C TYR A 29 4.27 9.30 -10.73
N ALA A 30 5.24 8.78 -11.48
CA ALA A 30 5.98 7.57 -11.11
C ALA A 30 6.93 7.85 -9.93
N LEU A 31 6.90 6.97 -8.95
CA LEU A 31 7.87 6.92 -7.87
C LEU A 31 9.07 6.05 -8.30
N PRO A 32 10.31 6.37 -7.87
CA PRO A 32 11.45 5.51 -8.16
C PRO A 32 11.26 4.11 -7.58
N VAL A 33 11.55 3.09 -8.36
CA VAL A 33 11.49 1.68 -7.95
C VAL A 33 12.79 0.96 -8.26
N ALA A 34 13.05 -0.15 -7.58
CA ALA A 34 14.31 -0.89 -7.72
C ALA A 34 14.40 -1.65 -9.06
N ASP A 35 13.26 -2.09 -9.60
CA ASP A 35 13.18 -2.85 -10.85
C ASP A 35 11.82 -2.67 -11.52
N GLY A 36 11.66 -3.20 -12.74
CA GLY A 36 10.44 -3.07 -13.53
C GLY A 36 9.32 -4.07 -13.18
N ALA A 37 9.45 -4.87 -12.12
CA ALA A 37 8.44 -5.87 -11.75
C ALA A 37 7.21 -5.25 -11.08
N VAL A 38 7.34 -4.06 -10.53
CA VAL A 38 6.28 -3.26 -9.94
C VAL A 38 6.41 -1.80 -10.35
N SER A 39 5.29 -1.15 -10.66
CA SER A 39 5.18 0.31 -10.78
C SER A 39 4.50 0.87 -9.54
N LEU A 40 5.05 1.96 -8.99
CA LEU A 40 4.51 2.69 -7.85
C LEU A 40 4.23 4.11 -8.29
N GLU A 41 2.99 4.57 -8.18
CA GLU A 41 2.59 5.83 -8.78
C GLU A 41 1.60 6.60 -7.92
N LEU A 42 1.65 7.92 -8.02
CA LEU A 42 0.56 8.80 -7.62
C LEU A 42 -0.29 9.13 -8.84
N VAL A 43 -1.61 9.09 -8.71
CA VAL A 43 -2.55 9.33 -9.80
C VAL A 43 -3.53 10.44 -9.40
N ALA A 44 -3.80 11.36 -10.34
CA ALA A 44 -4.77 12.45 -10.13
C ALA A 44 -5.91 12.36 -11.16
N PRO A 45 -6.77 11.33 -11.08
CA PRO A 45 -7.85 11.16 -12.04
C PRO A 45 -8.92 12.22 -11.83
N GLN A 46 -9.53 12.68 -12.92
CA GLN A 46 -10.66 13.59 -12.89
C GLN A 46 -11.62 13.28 -14.04
N GLY A 47 -12.90 13.13 -13.73
CA GLY A 47 -13.93 12.79 -14.71
C GLY A 47 -14.30 11.32 -14.71
N THR A 48 -14.53 10.78 -15.88
CA THR A 48 -14.95 9.38 -16.08
C THR A 48 -14.19 8.77 -17.26
N GLY A 49 -14.04 7.47 -17.26
CA GLY A 49 -13.42 6.77 -18.39
C GLY A 49 -13.46 5.26 -18.24
N HIS A 50 -12.81 4.59 -19.18
CA HIS A 50 -12.73 3.15 -19.26
C HIS A 50 -11.27 2.69 -19.30
N VAL A 51 -10.98 1.58 -18.62
CA VAL A 51 -9.71 0.87 -18.69
C VAL A 51 -9.97 -0.52 -19.25
N ASP A 52 -9.37 -0.81 -20.41
CA ASP A 52 -9.41 -2.14 -21.00
C ASP A 52 -8.69 -3.16 -20.12
N ALA A 53 -9.07 -4.42 -20.24
CA ALA A 53 -8.40 -5.52 -19.54
C ALA A 53 -6.91 -5.58 -19.90
N GLY A 54 -6.06 -5.40 -18.92
CA GLY A 54 -4.59 -5.47 -19.01
C GLY A 54 -4.03 -6.79 -18.47
N ASN A 55 -2.71 -6.89 -18.44
CA ASN A 55 -2.00 -8.04 -17.86
C ASN A 55 -1.48 -7.75 -16.43
N GLU A 56 -1.79 -6.58 -15.90
CA GLU A 56 -1.33 -6.09 -14.61
C GLU A 56 -2.35 -6.40 -13.51
N ASP A 57 -1.87 -6.80 -12.35
CA ASP A 57 -2.61 -6.68 -11.09
C ASP A 57 -2.39 -5.28 -10.53
N VAL A 58 -3.47 -4.53 -10.28
CA VAL A 58 -3.39 -3.14 -9.83
C VAL A 58 -4.06 -2.98 -8.48
N PHE A 59 -3.34 -2.46 -7.49
CA PHE A 59 -3.92 -1.95 -6.26
C PHE A 59 -4.08 -0.44 -6.36
N LEU A 60 -5.27 0.05 -6.04
CA LEU A 60 -5.63 1.47 -5.99
C LEU A 60 -6.07 1.85 -4.59
N PHE A 61 -5.57 2.96 -4.08
CA PHE A 61 -5.93 3.49 -2.77
C PHE A 61 -6.23 4.98 -2.85
N VAL A 62 -7.36 5.40 -2.26
CA VAL A 62 -7.78 6.80 -2.25
C VAL A 62 -7.06 7.54 -1.13
N LEU A 63 -6.12 8.42 -1.50
CA LEU A 63 -5.40 9.32 -0.59
C LEU A 63 -6.22 10.56 -0.25
N ASP A 64 -7.03 11.04 -1.22
CA ASP A 64 -7.91 12.20 -1.07
C ASP A 64 -9.02 12.14 -2.13
N GLY A 65 -10.20 12.69 -1.83
CA GLY A 65 -11.34 12.76 -2.73
C GLY A 65 -12.15 11.47 -2.83
N GLN A 66 -12.69 11.22 -4.04
CA GLN A 66 -13.57 10.07 -4.30
C GLN A 66 -13.24 9.42 -5.64
N PHE A 67 -13.19 8.11 -5.66
CA PHE A 67 -12.96 7.30 -6.85
C PHE A 67 -13.95 6.14 -6.90
N SER A 68 -14.41 5.77 -8.08
CA SER A 68 -15.26 4.58 -8.23
C SER A 68 -14.72 3.63 -9.29
N ILE A 69 -14.95 2.34 -9.10
CA ILE A 69 -14.69 1.27 -10.06
C ILE A 69 -16.00 0.53 -10.29
N ASN A 70 -16.46 0.48 -11.55
CA ASN A 70 -17.72 -0.17 -11.93
C ASN A 70 -18.93 0.27 -11.06
N GLY A 71 -18.99 1.57 -10.72
CA GLY A 71 -20.02 2.13 -9.86
C GLY A 71 -19.85 1.88 -8.36
N THR A 72 -18.88 1.08 -7.93
CA THR A 72 -18.54 0.93 -6.51
C THR A 72 -17.65 2.09 -6.09
N GLY A 73 -18.19 2.99 -5.27
CA GLY A 73 -17.48 4.17 -4.76
C GLY A 73 -16.48 3.85 -3.67
N MET A 74 -15.36 4.55 -3.68
CA MET A 74 -14.34 4.57 -2.64
C MET A 74 -14.04 6.01 -2.25
N THR A 75 -13.81 6.24 -0.97
CA THR A 75 -13.40 7.52 -0.39
C THR A 75 -12.01 7.41 0.23
N GLU A 76 -11.48 8.51 0.73
CA GLU A 76 -10.22 8.54 1.47
C GLU A 76 -10.12 7.38 2.48
N GLY A 77 -8.99 6.70 2.49
CA GLY A 77 -8.74 5.56 3.38
C GLY A 77 -9.22 4.21 2.85
N GLN A 78 -9.81 4.16 1.67
CA GLN A 78 -10.30 2.93 1.05
C GLN A 78 -9.47 2.54 -0.17
N GLY A 79 -9.34 1.24 -0.40
CA GLY A 79 -8.59 0.72 -1.53
C GLY A 79 -9.13 -0.61 -2.05
N SER A 80 -8.83 -0.88 -3.31
CA SER A 80 -9.19 -2.12 -3.98
C SER A 80 -8.09 -2.61 -4.90
N LYS A 81 -8.08 -3.93 -5.13
CA LYS A 81 -7.25 -4.60 -6.12
C LYS A 81 -8.09 -4.91 -7.35
N VAL A 82 -7.61 -4.54 -8.51
CA VAL A 82 -8.14 -4.97 -9.81
C VAL A 82 -7.22 -6.07 -10.34
N SER A 83 -7.80 -7.23 -10.67
CA SER A 83 -7.03 -8.36 -11.18
C SER A 83 -6.69 -8.18 -12.66
N ALA A 84 -5.56 -8.71 -13.08
CA ALA A 84 -5.21 -8.87 -14.51
C ALA A 84 -6.37 -9.53 -15.27
N GLY A 85 -6.63 -9.03 -16.48
CA GLY A 85 -7.75 -9.48 -17.30
C GLY A 85 -9.11 -8.81 -16.97
N THR A 86 -9.12 -7.83 -16.06
CA THR A 86 -10.35 -7.10 -15.68
C THR A 86 -10.39 -5.75 -16.35
N ALA A 87 -11.39 -5.52 -17.21
CA ALA A 87 -11.74 -4.18 -17.66
C ALA A 87 -12.64 -3.49 -16.63
N PHE A 88 -12.54 -2.18 -16.52
CA PHE A 88 -13.38 -1.43 -15.59
C PHE A 88 -13.68 0.00 -16.04
N ASP A 89 -14.86 0.46 -15.67
CA ASP A 89 -15.24 1.86 -15.77
C ASP A 89 -14.84 2.58 -14.48
N TRP A 90 -14.35 3.81 -14.61
CA TRP A 90 -13.95 4.61 -13.46
C TRP A 90 -14.63 5.99 -13.47
N SER A 91 -14.80 6.54 -12.27
CA SER A 91 -15.11 7.96 -12.09
C SER A 91 -14.35 8.54 -10.91
N ALA A 92 -14.01 9.83 -11.01
CA ALA A 92 -13.28 10.56 -9.97
C ALA A 92 -13.80 11.99 -9.84
N THR A 93 -13.96 12.46 -8.60
CA THR A 93 -14.28 13.86 -8.33
C THR A 93 -13.06 14.76 -8.53
N PRO A 94 -13.26 16.07 -8.80
CA PRO A 94 -12.14 17.01 -8.81
C PRO A 94 -11.33 16.97 -7.50
N GLY A 95 -10.02 17.01 -7.62
CA GLY A 95 -9.11 16.94 -6.47
C GLY A 95 -8.72 15.53 -6.02
N THR A 96 -9.33 14.49 -6.57
CA THR A 96 -8.98 13.09 -6.22
C THR A 96 -7.49 12.83 -6.39
N ARG A 97 -6.91 12.13 -5.42
CA ARG A 97 -5.54 11.63 -5.41
C ARG A 97 -5.54 10.17 -5.02
N LEU A 98 -4.88 9.35 -5.84
CA LEU A 98 -4.73 7.92 -5.59
C LEU A 98 -3.25 7.57 -5.45
N PHE A 99 -2.98 6.51 -4.71
CA PHE A 99 -1.77 5.71 -4.83
C PHE A 99 -2.10 4.46 -5.65
N ALA A 100 -1.24 4.13 -6.60
CA ALA A 100 -1.32 2.91 -7.41
C ALA A 100 -0.06 2.07 -7.24
N MET A 101 -0.24 0.76 -7.06
CA MET A 101 0.82 -0.25 -7.11
C MET A 101 0.43 -1.27 -8.17
N GLU A 102 1.16 -1.32 -9.28
CA GLU A 102 0.88 -2.18 -10.43
C GLU A 102 1.96 -3.24 -10.56
N VAL A 103 1.57 -4.51 -10.56
CA VAL A 103 2.47 -5.65 -10.80
C VAL A 103 2.42 -5.99 -12.28
N THR A 104 3.53 -5.73 -12.99
CA THR A 104 3.59 -5.73 -14.47
C THR A 104 3.50 -7.11 -15.11
N GLU A 105 3.89 -8.16 -14.38
CA GLU A 105 3.81 -9.55 -14.84
C GLU A 105 2.95 -10.37 -13.88
N ALA A 106 1.71 -9.92 -13.69
CA ALA A 106 0.77 -10.65 -12.85
C ALA A 106 0.39 -11.98 -13.51
N GLU A 107 0.36 -13.04 -12.70
CA GLU A 107 -0.24 -14.28 -13.15
C GLU A 107 -1.73 -14.09 -13.37
N LYS A 108 -2.23 -14.68 -14.47
CA LYS A 108 -3.66 -14.70 -14.74
C LYS A 108 -4.35 -15.51 -13.63
N GLY A 109 -5.01 -14.78 -12.75
CA GLY A 109 -5.98 -15.32 -11.81
C GLY A 109 -7.40 -15.08 -12.32
N GLU A 110 -8.38 -15.28 -11.45
CA GLU A 110 -9.76 -14.92 -11.77
C GLU A 110 -9.87 -13.38 -11.90
N PRO A 111 -10.42 -12.89 -13.04
CA PRO A 111 -10.72 -11.47 -13.19
C PRO A 111 -11.65 -10.98 -12.08
N GLY A 112 -11.50 -9.71 -11.69
CA GLY A 112 -12.40 -9.10 -10.72
C GLY A 112 -11.77 -7.96 -9.93
N VAL A 113 -12.60 -7.38 -9.09
CA VAL A 113 -12.22 -6.30 -8.17
C VAL A 113 -12.41 -6.78 -6.74
N VAL A 114 -11.38 -6.64 -5.92
CA VAL A 114 -11.40 -7.01 -4.49
C VAL A 114 -11.21 -5.75 -3.66
N VAL A 115 -12.23 -5.37 -2.89
CA VAL A 115 -12.16 -4.25 -1.95
C VAL A 115 -11.54 -4.73 -0.64
N ILE A 116 -10.64 -3.95 -0.05
CA ILE A 116 -10.17 -4.21 1.31
C ILE A 116 -11.23 -3.68 2.29
N ASP A 117 -11.78 -4.58 3.09
CA ASP A 117 -12.67 -4.21 4.19
C ASP A 117 -11.85 -3.89 5.45
N PRO A 118 -11.79 -2.60 5.89
CA PRO A 118 -11.07 -2.23 7.10
C PRO A 118 -11.72 -2.76 8.38
N ALA A 119 -12.99 -3.20 8.30
CA ALA A 119 -13.75 -3.77 9.41
C ALA A 119 -13.75 -5.31 9.40
N ALA A 120 -13.05 -5.95 8.47
CA ALA A 120 -12.97 -7.40 8.37
C ALA A 120 -12.60 -8.06 9.71
N VAL A 121 -13.25 -9.16 10.03
CA VAL A 121 -12.95 -9.96 11.23
C VAL A 121 -11.56 -10.57 11.07
N MET A 122 -10.66 -10.24 11.97
CA MET A 122 -9.29 -10.75 11.96
C MET A 122 -9.15 -12.05 12.74
N SER A 123 -8.20 -12.87 12.33
CA SER A 123 -7.78 -14.09 13.02
C SER A 123 -6.33 -13.96 13.50
N PRO A 124 -5.91 -14.70 14.54
CA PRO A 124 -4.54 -14.71 14.98
C PRO A 124 -3.56 -14.97 13.82
N SER A 125 -2.46 -14.21 13.78
CA SER A 125 -1.44 -14.32 12.76
C SER A 125 -0.04 -14.35 13.37
N ASN A 126 0.96 -14.72 12.56
CA ASN A 126 2.33 -14.83 13.03
C ASN A 126 2.91 -13.46 13.39
N PRO A 127 3.52 -13.31 14.56
CA PRO A 127 4.28 -12.13 14.93
C PRO A 127 5.60 -12.07 14.15
N PRO A 128 6.30 -10.92 14.18
CA PRO A 128 7.67 -10.83 13.67
C PRO A 128 8.58 -11.89 14.33
N PRO A 129 9.61 -12.40 13.60
CA PRO A 129 10.59 -13.33 14.15
C PRO A 129 11.22 -12.81 15.45
N ALA A 130 11.39 -13.70 16.43
CA ALA A 130 11.85 -13.33 17.78
C ALA A 130 13.23 -12.64 17.78
N GLU A 131 14.11 -13.01 16.86
CA GLU A 131 15.45 -12.41 16.69
C GLU A 131 15.41 -10.94 16.24
N TYR A 132 14.28 -10.46 15.73
CA TYR A 132 14.10 -9.06 15.35
C TYR A 132 13.50 -8.22 16.48
N LEU A 133 12.86 -8.85 17.46
CA LEU A 133 12.21 -8.15 18.56
C LEU A 133 13.24 -7.63 19.59
N THR A 134 13.00 -6.41 20.07
CA THR A 134 13.80 -5.79 21.15
C THR A 134 12.97 -5.56 22.41
N GLY A 135 11.79 -6.17 22.48
CA GLY A 135 10.85 -6.11 23.58
C GLY A 135 9.93 -7.34 23.60
N PRO A 136 8.81 -7.29 24.31
CA PRO A 136 7.85 -8.38 24.38
C PRO A 136 7.34 -8.80 23.00
N LYS A 137 7.05 -10.09 22.83
CA LYS A 137 6.42 -10.63 21.62
C LYS A 137 5.00 -10.10 21.50
N PRO A 138 4.63 -9.45 20.36
CA PRO A 138 3.27 -8.97 20.18
C PRO A 138 2.28 -10.10 19.89
N GLU A 139 1.02 -9.84 20.20
CA GLU A 139 -0.11 -10.58 19.64
C GLU A 139 -0.50 -9.92 18.32
N CYS A 140 -0.48 -10.69 17.24
CA CYS A 140 -0.81 -10.22 15.91
C CYS A 140 -2.10 -10.87 15.39
N GLN A 141 -2.85 -10.11 14.61
CA GLN A 141 -4.05 -10.58 13.92
C GLN A 141 -4.04 -10.08 12.47
N SER A 142 -4.69 -10.81 11.58
CA SER A 142 -4.84 -10.39 10.18
C SER A 142 -6.15 -10.87 9.56
N ALA A 143 -6.61 -10.15 8.55
CA ALA A 143 -7.66 -10.55 7.62
C ALA A 143 -7.13 -10.30 6.20
N PRO A 144 -6.56 -11.34 5.53
CA PRO A 144 -6.14 -11.23 4.14
C PRO A 144 -7.34 -10.97 3.24
N ALA A 145 -7.24 -10.00 2.32
CA ALA A 145 -8.24 -9.73 1.30
C ALA A 145 -7.93 -10.50 0.00
N TRP A 146 -6.67 -10.58 -0.40
CA TRP A 146 -6.21 -11.38 -1.53
C TRP A 146 -4.76 -11.81 -1.37
N ARG A 147 -4.40 -12.81 -2.19
CA ARG A 147 -3.02 -13.24 -2.43
C ARG A 147 -2.93 -13.74 -3.87
N SER A 148 -1.96 -13.24 -4.65
CA SER A 148 -1.68 -13.72 -6.00
C SER A 148 -1.22 -15.18 -5.99
N CYS A 149 -1.32 -15.88 -7.14
CA CYS A 149 -1.02 -17.31 -7.24
C CYS A 149 0.39 -17.67 -6.79
N LYS A 150 1.40 -16.86 -7.15
CA LYS A 150 2.80 -17.03 -6.66
C LYS A 150 3.03 -16.46 -5.27
N GLY A 151 2.02 -15.83 -4.67
CA GLY A 151 2.14 -15.23 -3.34
C GLY A 151 2.99 -13.96 -3.27
N GLN A 152 3.34 -13.36 -4.41
CA GLN A 152 4.18 -12.17 -4.50
C GLN A 152 3.42 -10.88 -4.16
N PHE A 153 2.14 -10.81 -4.56
CA PHE A 153 1.29 -9.63 -4.38
C PHE A 153 0.10 -10.00 -3.51
N TYR A 154 -0.02 -9.37 -2.37
CA TYR A 154 -1.07 -9.66 -1.40
C TYR A 154 -1.36 -8.45 -0.51
N GLY A 155 -2.57 -8.42 0.04
CA GLY A 155 -3.00 -7.34 0.91
C GLY A 155 -4.18 -7.71 1.78
N GLY A 156 -4.50 -6.83 2.72
CA GLY A 156 -5.57 -7.00 3.68
C GLY A 156 -5.45 -6.04 4.85
N THR A 157 -5.98 -6.45 6.00
CA THR A 157 -5.84 -5.73 7.28
C THR A 157 -4.98 -6.52 8.26
N TRP A 158 -4.28 -5.81 9.12
CA TRP A 158 -3.41 -6.38 10.15
C TRP A 158 -3.41 -5.52 11.39
N SER A 159 -3.28 -6.14 12.56
CA SER A 159 -3.08 -5.44 13.83
C SER A 159 -2.07 -6.14 14.72
N ALA A 160 -1.47 -5.37 15.64
CA ALA A 160 -0.60 -5.90 16.68
C ALA A 160 -0.72 -5.09 17.97
N THR A 161 -0.52 -5.78 19.09
CA THR A 161 -0.25 -5.12 20.37
C THR A 161 1.08 -4.37 20.33
N PRO A 162 1.36 -3.44 21.26
CA PRO A 162 2.62 -2.70 21.29
C PRO A 162 3.85 -3.58 21.17
N TYR A 163 4.80 -3.20 20.31
CA TYR A 163 6.07 -3.91 20.20
C TYR A 163 7.20 -3.05 19.61
N TYR A 164 8.41 -3.55 19.75
CA TYR A 164 9.65 -2.96 19.24
C TYR A 164 10.40 -3.98 18.40
N ARG A 165 10.85 -3.55 17.23
CA ARG A 165 11.69 -4.34 16.34
C ARG A 165 12.93 -3.54 15.96
N LYS A 166 14.11 -4.18 16.03
CA LYS A 166 15.36 -3.60 15.53
C LYS A 166 15.25 -3.27 14.03
N LYS A 167 16.19 -2.51 13.50
CA LYS A 167 16.31 -2.29 12.07
C LYS A 167 16.46 -3.61 11.33
N VAL A 168 15.66 -3.79 10.29
CA VAL A 168 15.73 -4.93 9.38
C VAL A 168 15.58 -4.44 7.95
N PRO A 169 16.29 -5.04 6.98
CA PRO A 169 16.09 -4.71 5.58
C PRO A 169 14.69 -5.15 5.12
N TYR A 170 14.03 -4.28 4.38
CA TYR A 170 12.78 -4.61 3.69
C TYR A 170 13.12 -5.31 2.37
N VAL A 171 12.68 -6.55 2.25
CA VAL A 171 12.85 -7.39 1.04
C VAL A 171 11.66 -7.29 0.08
N HIS A 172 10.73 -6.38 0.38
CA HIS A 172 9.48 -6.16 -0.35
C HIS A 172 9.12 -4.68 -0.32
N ASP A 173 8.27 -4.27 -1.24
CA ASP A 173 7.61 -2.96 -1.21
C ASP A 173 6.33 -3.10 -0.41
N GLU A 174 6.14 -2.27 0.61
CA GLU A 174 4.97 -2.34 1.50
C GLU A 174 4.27 -0.99 1.59
N PHE A 175 3.04 -0.94 1.05
CA PHE A 175 2.09 0.13 1.32
C PHE A 175 1.42 -0.11 2.67
N MET A 176 1.26 0.95 3.46
CA MET A 176 0.56 0.95 4.73
C MET A 176 -0.35 2.17 4.86
N TYR A 177 -1.55 1.95 5.38
CA TYR A 177 -2.46 3.00 5.84
C TYR A 177 -2.90 2.67 7.25
N LEU A 178 -2.61 3.55 8.21
CA LEU A 178 -2.96 3.32 9.61
C LEU A 178 -4.44 3.61 9.84
N LEU A 179 -5.14 2.61 10.34
CA LEU A 179 -6.54 2.68 10.77
C LEU A 179 -6.63 3.08 12.25
N GLU A 180 -5.63 2.64 13.06
CA GLU A 180 -5.58 2.88 14.50
C GLU A 180 -4.12 2.92 14.95
N GLY A 181 -3.86 3.74 15.97
CA GLY A 181 -2.57 3.83 16.65
C GLY A 181 -1.53 4.67 15.91
N CYS A 182 -0.29 4.50 16.35
CA CYS A 182 0.86 5.26 15.91
C CYS A 182 2.08 4.35 15.82
N VAL A 183 2.90 4.55 14.79
CA VAL A 183 4.16 3.83 14.60
C VAL A 183 5.28 4.77 14.25
N SER A 184 6.46 4.53 14.83
CA SER A 184 7.70 5.23 14.50
C SER A 184 8.70 4.29 13.85
N PHE A 185 9.40 4.81 12.86
CA PHE A 185 10.50 4.14 12.15
C PHE A 185 11.79 4.94 12.35
N VAL A 186 12.90 4.25 12.54
CA VAL A 186 14.24 4.86 12.51
C VAL A 186 15.02 4.17 11.39
N ASN A 187 15.44 4.95 10.38
CA ASN A 187 16.21 4.44 9.24
C ASN A 187 17.70 4.25 9.58
N GLU A 188 18.52 3.82 8.60
CA GLU A 188 19.96 3.62 8.79
C GLU A 188 20.70 4.90 9.16
N ALA A 189 20.25 6.06 8.67
CA ALA A 189 20.83 7.36 9.02
C ALA A 189 20.46 7.83 10.45
N GLY A 190 19.61 7.09 11.18
CA GLY A 190 19.12 7.47 12.51
C GLY A 190 17.97 8.47 12.50
N GLU A 191 17.39 8.75 11.34
CA GLU A 191 16.25 9.65 11.23
C GLU A 191 14.97 8.95 11.66
N LYS A 192 14.22 9.60 12.55
CA LYS A 192 12.92 9.11 13.05
C LYS A 192 11.78 9.74 12.25
N GLN A 193 10.87 8.88 11.76
CA GLN A 193 9.60 9.26 11.17
C GLN A 193 8.47 8.61 11.95
N THR A 194 7.37 9.32 12.15
CA THR A 194 6.21 8.84 12.90
C THR A 194 4.96 9.03 12.08
N PHE A 195 4.16 7.97 11.97
CA PHE A 195 2.88 7.95 11.30
C PHE A 195 1.78 7.56 12.28
N LYS A 196 0.59 8.11 12.11
CA LYS A 196 -0.58 7.91 12.97
C LYS A 196 -1.80 7.50 12.17
N ALA A 197 -2.88 7.15 12.83
CA ALA A 197 -4.16 6.87 12.18
C ALA A 197 -4.53 7.98 11.17
N GLY A 198 -4.90 7.57 9.96
CA GLY A 198 -5.15 8.42 8.80
C GLY A 198 -3.95 8.68 7.89
N ASP A 199 -2.75 8.28 8.27
CA ASP A 199 -1.55 8.44 7.43
C ASP A 199 -1.38 7.24 6.47
N ALA A 200 -1.01 7.55 5.22
CA ALA A 200 -0.68 6.59 4.18
C ALA A 200 0.81 6.71 3.82
N PHE A 201 1.54 5.62 3.86
CA PHE A 201 2.97 5.63 3.57
C PHE A 201 3.44 4.34 2.90
N LEU A 202 4.61 4.43 2.28
CA LEU A 202 5.25 3.34 1.54
C LEU A 202 6.65 3.12 2.08
N ILE A 203 7.02 1.87 2.36
CA ILE A 203 8.41 1.47 2.60
C ILE A 203 8.85 0.62 1.41
N CYS A 204 9.87 1.10 0.72
CA CYS A 204 10.38 0.43 -0.45
C CYS A 204 11.40 -0.64 -0.11
N ARG A 205 11.45 -1.64 -0.96
CA ARG A 205 12.49 -2.67 -0.98
C ARG A 205 13.88 -2.02 -0.97
N GLY A 206 14.77 -2.58 -0.15
CA GLY A 206 16.12 -2.05 0.06
C GLY A 206 16.23 -1.03 1.18
N ALA A 207 15.13 -0.45 1.66
CA ALA A 207 15.14 0.34 2.88
C ALA A 207 15.41 -0.54 4.10
N SER A 208 15.99 0.04 5.16
CA SER A 208 16.20 -0.63 6.43
C SER A 208 15.73 0.28 7.57
N CYS A 209 14.78 -0.19 8.35
CA CYS A 209 14.24 0.58 9.46
C CYS A 209 13.75 -0.27 10.63
N SER A 210 13.72 0.36 11.80
CA SER A 210 13.12 -0.18 13.01
C SER A 210 11.58 -0.08 12.96
N TRP A 211 10.93 -0.64 13.95
CA TRP A 211 9.52 -0.45 14.26
C TRP A 211 9.37 -0.17 15.74
N GLU A 212 8.62 0.87 16.09
CA GLU A 212 8.25 1.19 17.46
C GLU A 212 6.76 1.57 17.48
N SER A 213 5.96 0.79 18.21
CA SER A 213 4.57 1.13 18.53
C SER A 213 4.34 1.01 20.03
N LEU A 214 3.78 2.08 20.64
CA LEU A 214 3.51 2.16 22.07
C LEU A 214 2.07 1.81 22.44
N GLU A 215 1.26 1.62 21.42
CA GLU A 215 -0.17 1.29 21.51
C GLU A 215 -0.53 0.24 20.45
N VAL A 216 -1.77 -0.26 20.49
CA VAL A 216 -2.27 -1.14 19.43
C VAL A 216 -2.22 -0.40 18.10
N VAL A 217 -1.68 -1.06 17.09
CA VAL A 217 -1.69 -0.56 15.70
C VAL A 217 -2.58 -1.45 14.86
N LYS A 218 -3.48 -0.83 14.08
CA LYS A 218 -4.24 -1.48 13.03
C LYS A 218 -3.98 -0.79 11.70
N LYS A 219 -3.77 -1.56 10.64
CA LYS A 219 -3.46 -1.00 9.31
C LYS A 219 -4.11 -1.80 8.18
N VAL A 220 -4.37 -1.11 7.07
CA VAL A 220 -4.41 -1.72 5.74
C VAL A 220 -2.96 -1.90 5.29
N TYR A 221 -2.65 -3.02 4.68
CA TYR A 221 -1.35 -3.28 4.07
C TYR A 221 -1.49 -3.88 2.69
N VAL A 222 -0.54 -3.57 1.81
CA VAL A 222 -0.36 -4.22 0.52
C VAL A 222 1.13 -4.42 0.28
N ILE A 223 1.50 -5.63 -0.05
CA ILE A 223 2.90 -6.03 -0.21
C ILE A 223 3.10 -6.61 -1.61
N PHE A 224 4.14 -6.11 -2.29
CA PHE A 224 4.76 -6.77 -3.41
C PHE A 224 6.14 -7.30 -2.99
N ARG A 225 6.30 -8.61 -3.05
CA ARG A 225 7.57 -9.29 -2.78
C ARG A 225 7.99 -10.08 -4.01
N PRO A 226 9.05 -9.65 -4.73
CA PRO A 226 9.54 -10.41 -5.88
C PRO A 226 9.97 -11.81 -5.43
N THR A 227 9.84 -12.79 -6.32
CA THR A 227 10.48 -14.10 -6.11
C THR A 227 11.98 -13.90 -6.20
N GLU A 228 12.73 -14.52 -5.31
CA GLU A 228 14.18 -14.61 -5.50
C GLU A 228 14.45 -15.35 -6.84
N PRO A 229 15.44 -14.86 -7.63
CA PRO A 229 15.80 -15.48 -8.89
C PRO A 229 16.32 -16.90 -8.72
#